data_c0486e1838599768cd1fc10c8f9034ac
#
_entry.id   c0486e1838599768cd1fc10c8f9034ac
#
_cell.length_a   1.000
_cell.length_b   1.000
_cell.length_c   1.000
_cell.angle_alpha   90.00
_cell.angle_beta   90.00
_cell.angle_gamma   90.00
#
_symmetry.space_group_name_H-M   'P 1'
#
loop_
_entity.id
_entity.type
_entity.pdbx_description
1 polymer ?
#
loop_
_entity_poly.entity_id
_entity_poly.type
_entity_poly.pdbx_seq_one_letter_code
_entity_poly.pdbx_strand_id
1 'polypeptide(L)'
;MISKATANNWEKLGSDPQGKLAKRANKTRSTRRVVASGYLDYAPAYRLLDTLSGADQPIGDIMYSLCVSYLQHAGIWEKENVKAFFSTLPDYRHLDIDLPPRIWDSTDDVLGFVYQSLTAEGERNMTGLYYTNRKVVGYMLDGKTLSKGETFLDPCCGSGAFLLSVKAEDPSCLYGFDINPIAVMTAGTNLLVKYAACDFVPQVHCIDFLHEDFPRAAEGINIPHAFHNIYTNPPWGADKEGQYTAAFPCIKSKERASMVVVRSLELLGANGMLHAILPTSLLKVKAHHDIRSHILSNASIKRIDMFKDKFDGVFTDFFSIKMEKSAAATQVYDVTTGNKTTTVALPESARASGTIVWECLSDLDKTIIEKLESRRHDDLTHSLWALGIVTGDNKKKVKKEWASGLEPVYMGRQVSPFKLQHTTSYISFIPETFQQCAREEMFRAPEKLIYRFIAKYPIVAYDNQQRLCLNSANILIPLVDGLSIKSVAALLNSSLYHYYYSMKFPDIKVLKGNLQQLPFPKLTARQDKKLSRMVTSFQSSGRPEANQRALDKAVYDIFNITPSEQIKIQEYEKNSYDVHDSAFGGMQRRRHGTTD
;
A
#
# COMPACT_ATOMS: atom_id res chain seq x y z
N MET A 1 25.48 -5.91 -5.23
CA MET A 1 25.36 -5.30 -6.57
C MET A 1 24.01 -4.61 -6.66
N ILE A 2 23.95 -3.44 -7.29
CA ILE A 2 22.71 -2.70 -7.53
C ILE A 2 22.04 -3.35 -8.76
N SER A 3 20.71 -3.53 -8.74
CA SER A 3 19.98 -4.06 -9.90
C SER A 3 20.10 -3.10 -11.09
N LYS A 4 20.11 -3.64 -12.33
CA LYS A 4 20.11 -2.81 -13.56
C LYS A 4 18.96 -1.79 -13.57
N ALA A 5 17.78 -2.17 -13.07
CA ALA A 5 16.64 -1.25 -12.96
C ALA A 5 16.89 -0.09 -11.98
N THR A 6 17.59 -0.35 -10.87
CA THR A 6 17.96 0.69 -9.91
C THR A 6 19.03 1.62 -10.48
N ALA A 7 20.04 1.07 -11.18
CA ALA A 7 21.07 1.84 -11.86
C ALA A 7 20.46 2.76 -12.94
N ASN A 8 19.60 2.23 -13.80
CA ASN A 8 18.90 2.99 -14.83
C ASN A 8 18.00 4.10 -14.25
N ASN A 9 17.35 3.86 -13.10
CA ASN A 9 16.57 4.89 -12.43
C ASN A 9 17.47 6.01 -11.86
N TRP A 10 18.63 5.68 -11.35
CA TRP A 10 19.56 6.67 -10.84
C TRP A 10 20.15 7.53 -11.96
N GLU A 11 20.51 6.92 -13.08
CA GLU A 11 20.98 7.60 -14.27
C GLU A 11 19.92 8.57 -14.81
N LYS A 12 18.66 8.12 -14.94
CA LYS A 12 17.52 8.96 -15.35
C LYS A 12 17.24 10.11 -14.40
N LEU A 13 17.58 9.99 -13.13
CA LEU A 13 17.43 11.03 -12.12
C LEU A 13 18.69 11.90 -11.95
N GLY A 14 19.68 11.78 -12.85
CA GLY A 14 20.91 12.55 -12.80
C GLY A 14 21.84 12.14 -11.65
N SER A 15 21.77 10.88 -11.20
CA SER A 15 22.65 10.33 -10.17
C SER A 15 23.59 9.32 -10.78
N ASP A 16 24.87 9.36 -10.39
CA ASP A 16 25.85 8.37 -10.82
C ASP A 16 25.58 7.01 -10.16
N PRO A 17 25.34 5.94 -10.93
CA PRO A 17 25.13 4.60 -10.39
C PRO A 17 26.44 3.90 -9.98
N GLN A 18 27.61 4.47 -10.28
CA GLN A 18 28.90 3.80 -10.05
C GLN A 18 29.33 3.86 -8.58
N GLY A 19 29.44 2.71 -7.99
CA GLY A 19 30.42 2.43 -6.93
C GLY A 19 29.95 2.35 -5.51
N LYS A 20 28.66 2.53 -5.14
CA LYS A 20 28.27 2.42 -3.74
C LYS A 20 27.07 1.50 -3.50
N LEU A 21 27.35 0.41 -2.81
CA LEU A 21 26.33 -0.53 -2.30
C LEU A 21 25.35 0.19 -1.39
N ALA A 22 24.13 0.40 -1.85
CA ALA A 22 23.03 0.86 -1.03
C ALA A 22 22.73 -0.20 0.05
N LYS A 23 23.23 0.00 1.26
CA LYS A 23 22.64 -0.66 2.43
C LYS A 23 21.25 -0.03 2.65
N ARG A 24 20.24 -0.56 1.97
CA ARG A 24 18.84 -0.29 2.35
C ARG A 24 18.69 -0.69 3.81
N ALA A 25 18.12 0.19 4.62
CA ALA A 25 17.56 -0.23 5.91
C ALA A 25 16.55 -1.34 5.59
N ASN A 26 16.96 -2.57 5.83
CA ASN A 26 16.21 -3.73 5.38
C ASN A 26 15.13 -3.97 6.42
N LYS A 27 13.90 -3.47 6.19
CA LYS A 27 12.74 -3.73 7.06
C LYS A 27 12.48 -5.23 7.24
N THR A 28 13.00 -6.07 6.35
CA THR A 28 12.93 -7.52 6.44
C THR A 28 13.88 -8.13 7.49
N ARG A 29 14.78 -7.33 8.07
CA ARG A 29 15.69 -7.74 9.16
C ARG A 29 15.29 -7.16 10.52
N SER A 30 14.12 -6.55 10.63
CA SER A 30 13.64 -6.02 11.91
C SER A 30 13.24 -7.16 12.81
N THR A 31 13.87 -7.25 13.98
CA THR A 31 13.50 -8.18 15.07
C THR A 31 12.45 -7.58 16.01
N ARG A 32 11.96 -6.36 15.70
CA ARG A 32 10.96 -5.69 16.51
C ARG A 32 9.62 -6.43 16.44
N ARG A 33 9.07 -6.78 17.59
CA ARG A 33 7.68 -7.25 17.73
C ARG A 33 6.75 -6.03 17.85
N VAL A 34 5.62 -6.08 17.18
CA VAL A 34 4.62 -5.01 17.19
C VAL A 34 3.27 -5.62 17.51
N VAL A 35 2.68 -5.18 18.60
CA VAL A 35 1.34 -5.64 18.99
C VAL A 35 0.31 -5.26 17.92
N ALA A 36 -0.52 -6.20 17.53
CA ALA A 36 -1.57 -6.03 16.53
C ALA A 36 -2.82 -5.36 17.17
N SER A 37 -2.66 -4.13 17.68
CA SER A 37 -3.67 -3.44 18.50
C SER A 37 -4.99 -3.15 17.78
N GLY A 38 -4.99 -3.11 16.44
CA GLY A 38 -6.20 -2.95 15.63
C GLY A 38 -6.94 -4.25 15.34
N TYR A 39 -6.39 -5.40 15.75
CA TYR A 39 -6.96 -6.71 15.48
C TYR A 39 -7.95 -7.18 16.54
N LEU A 40 -7.61 -6.99 17.80
CA LEU A 40 -8.38 -7.47 18.94
C LEU A 40 -8.34 -6.44 20.09
N ASP A 41 -9.49 -6.15 20.69
CA ASP A 41 -9.62 -5.36 21.92
C ASP A 41 -10.12 -6.27 23.05
N TYR A 42 -9.20 -7.05 23.65
CA TYR A 42 -9.50 -8.02 24.70
C TYR A 42 -8.39 -8.06 25.75
N ALA A 43 -8.63 -7.45 26.90
CA ALA A 43 -7.63 -7.26 27.95
C ALA A 43 -6.90 -8.55 28.41
N PRO A 44 -7.53 -9.75 28.54
CA PRO A 44 -6.80 -10.97 28.85
C PRO A 44 -5.73 -11.34 27.82
N ALA A 45 -5.99 -11.11 26.51
CA ALA A 45 -5.03 -11.41 25.46
C ALA A 45 -3.80 -10.49 25.52
N TYR A 46 -3.96 -9.23 25.91
CA TYR A 46 -2.83 -8.31 26.13
C TYR A 46 -1.99 -8.75 27.34
N ARG A 47 -2.63 -9.17 28.44
CA ARG A 47 -1.89 -9.72 29.60
C ARG A 47 -1.09 -10.97 29.23
N LEU A 48 -1.67 -11.86 28.42
CA LEU A 48 -0.96 -13.03 27.90
C LEU A 48 0.28 -12.62 27.09
N LEU A 49 0.16 -11.61 26.21
CA LEU A 49 1.31 -11.10 25.45
C LEU A 49 2.41 -10.52 26.35
N ASP A 50 2.04 -9.82 27.41
CA ASP A 50 3.01 -9.28 28.39
C ASP A 50 3.80 -10.42 29.05
N THR A 51 3.11 -11.51 29.43
CA THR A 51 3.76 -12.72 29.97
C THR A 51 4.69 -13.39 28.95
N LEU A 52 4.26 -13.48 27.68
CA LEU A 52 5.01 -14.15 26.61
C LEU A 52 6.13 -13.30 26.00
N SER A 53 6.10 -11.98 26.16
CA SER A 53 7.07 -11.08 25.49
C SER A 53 8.50 -11.22 25.98
N GLY A 54 8.71 -11.80 27.18
CA GLY A 54 10.02 -12.14 27.74
C GLY A 54 10.47 -13.60 27.53
N ALA A 55 9.62 -14.43 26.94
CA ALA A 55 9.90 -15.86 26.77
C ALA A 55 10.88 -16.10 25.62
N ASP A 56 11.97 -16.82 25.88
CA ASP A 56 12.96 -17.27 24.91
C ASP A 56 12.60 -18.67 24.35
N GLN A 57 11.31 -18.91 24.13
CA GLN A 57 10.79 -20.18 23.63
C GLN A 57 10.41 -20.06 22.16
N PRO A 58 10.52 -21.15 21.38
CA PRO A 58 10.06 -21.18 19.99
C PRO A 58 8.59 -20.82 19.87
N ILE A 59 8.24 -19.96 18.91
CA ILE A 59 6.83 -19.52 18.69
C ILE A 59 5.93 -20.72 18.45
N GLY A 60 6.43 -21.76 17.73
CA GLY A 60 5.67 -22.99 17.48
C GLY A 60 5.24 -23.70 18.77
N ASP A 61 6.17 -23.85 19.73
CA ASP A 61 5.88 -24.49 21.03
C ASP A 61 4.87 -23.67 21.86
N ILE A 62 5.02 -22.36 21.86
CA ILE A 62 4.07 -21.44 22.51
C ILE A 62 2.67 -21.61 21.91
N MET A 63 2.57 -21.50 20.58
CA MET A 63 1.28 -21.58 19.90
C MET A 63 0.61 -22.94 20.02
N TYR A 64 1.40 -24.03 19.96
CA TYR A 64 0.90 -25.38 20.21
C TYR A 64 0.28 -25.50 21.60
N SER A 65 0.97 -25.02 22.64
CA SER A 65 0.49 -25.08 24.02
C SER A 65 -0.79 -24.26 24.22
N LEU A 66 -0.89 -23.10 23.57
CA LEU A 66 -2.11 -22.29 23.57
C LEU A 66 -3.27 -22.98 22.83
N CYS A 67 -3.01 -23.61 21.69
CA CYS A 67 -3.99 -24.38 20.94
C CYS A 67 -4.53 -25.55 21.78
N VAL A 68 -3.65 -26.33 22.41
CA VAL A 68 -4.05 -27.45 23.29
C VAL A 68 -4.89 -26.93 24.45
N SER A 69 -4.48 -25.87 25.13
CA SER A 69 -5.25 -25.25 26.20
C SER A 69 -6.64 -24.79 25.77
N TYR A 70 -6.76 -24.19 24.57
CA TYR A 70 -8.04 -23.73 24.05
C TYR A 70 -8.98 -24.92 23.74
N LEU A 71 -8.46 -26.01 23.15
CA LEU A 71 -9.21 -27.23 22.89
C LEU A 71 -9.62 -27.97 24.17
N GLN A 72 -8.77 -27.95 25.21
CA GLN A 72 -9.09 -28.47 26.55
C GLN A 72 -10.20 -27.65 27.20
N HIS A 73 -10.12 -26.32 27.15
CA HIS A 73 -11.19 -25.43 27.64
C HIS A 73 -12.52 -25.70 26.92
N ALA A 74 -12.50 -25.94 25.62
CA ALA A 74 -13.67 -26.31 24.84
C ALA A 74 -14.14 -27.78 25.07
N GLY A 75 -13.41 -28.58 25.86
CA GLY A 75 -13.75 -29.97 26.18
C GLY A 75 -13.63 -30.94 24.98
N ILE A 76 -12.84 -30.62 23.98
CA ILE A 76 -12.75 -31.41 22.73
C ILE A 76 -11.36 -31.96 22.43
N TRP A 77 -10.33 -31.66 23.23
CA TRP A 77 -8.96 -32.09 22.98
C TRP A 77 -8.79 -33.61 22.76
N GLU A 78 -9.55 -34.42 23.47
CA GLU A 78 -9.48 -35.89 23.39
C GLU A 78 -10.27 -36.50 22.24
N LYS A 79 -10.99 -35.70 21.43
CA LYS A 79 -11.74 -36.22 20.28
C LYS A 79 -10.80 -36.75 19.20
N GLU A 80 -11.20 -37.83 18.52
CA GLU A 80 -10.40 -38.48 17.47
C GLU A 80 -10.14 -37.55 16.29
N ASN A 81 -11.13 -36.78 15.84
CA ASN A 81 -11.00 -35.84 14.76
C ASN A 81 -9.98 -34.71 15.09
N VAL A 82 -9.90 -34.28 16.36
CA VAL A 82 -8.90 -33.31 16.82
C VAL A 82 -7.49 -33.92 16.78
N LYS A 83 -7.33 -35.15 17.31
CA LYS A 83 -6.04 -35.87 17.26
C LYS A 83 -5.62 -36.16 15.83
N ALA A 84 -6.54 -36.53 14.95
CA ALA A 84 -6.29 -36.74 13.53
C ALA A 84 -5.75 -35.47 12.85
N PHE A 85 -6.35 -34.30 13.12
CA PHE A 85 -5.84 -33.04 12.59
C PHE A 85 -4.42 -32.73 13.10
N PHE A 86 -4.21 -32.84 14.42
CA PHE A 86 -2.91 -32.55 15.00
C PHE A 86 -1.80 -33.51 14.57
N SER A 87 -2.13 -34.75 14.20
CA SER A 87 -1.14 -35.71 13.66
C SER A 87 -0.60 -35.33 12.28
N THR A 88 -1.23 -34.39 11.57
CA THR A 88 -0.77 -33.87 10.27
C THR A 88 0.23 -32.70 10.43
N LEU A 89 0.41 -32.18 11.63
CA LEU A 89 1.26 -31.04 11.92
C LEU A 89 2.65 -31.49 12.37
N PRO A 90 3.67 -30.61 12.25
CA PRO A 90 4.98 -30.87 12.84
C PRO A 90 4.89 -31.09 14.34
N ASP A 91 5.85 -31.83 14.90
CA ASP A 91 5.97 -32.03 16.34
C ASP A 91 6.38 -30.73 17.04
N TYR A 92 5.60 -30.34 18.05
CA TYR A 92 5.87 -29.22 18.92
C TYR A 92 5.89 -29.66 20.39
N ARG A 93 6.72 -29.00 21.19
CA ARG A 93 6.80 -29.27 22.61
C ARG A 93 5.68 -28.54 23.36
N HIS A 94 4.99 -29.24 24.25
CA HIS A 94 4.04 -28.62 25.18
C HIS A 94 4.79 -27.87 26.28
N LEU A 95 4.42 -26.61 26.47
CA LEU A 95 4.93 -25.73 27.54
C LEU A 95 3.85 -25.50 28.60
N ASP A 96 4.26 -25.40 29.82
CA ASP A 96 3.40 -24.91 30.91
C ASP A 96 3.38 -23.37 30.83
N ILE A 97 2.25 -22.80 30.43
CA ILE A 97 2.06 -21.36 30.26
C ILE A 97 1.03 -20.89 31.26
N ASP A 98 1.44 -19.91 32.10
CA ASP A 98 0.51 -19.23 33.00
C ASP A 98 -0.50 -18.39 32.22
N LEU A 99 -1.74 -18.85 32.16
CA LEU A 99 -2.79 -18.25 31.36
C LEU A 99 -3.62 -17.26 32.19
N PRO A 100 -3.84 -16.05 31.69
CA PRO A 100 -4.74 -15.10 32.33
C PRO A 100 -6.15 -15.67 32.49
N PRO A 101 -6.83 -15.40 33.61
CA PRO A 101 -8.23 -15.81 33.79
C PRO A 101 -9.09 -15.33 32.63
N ARG A 102 -10.01 -16.20 32.20
CA ARG A 102 -11.00 -15.92 31.14
C ARG A 102 -10.39 -15.68 29.75
N ILE A 103 -9.16 -16.13 29.49
CA ILE A 103 -8.49 -15.91 28.19
C ILE A 103 -9.30 -16.49 27.02
N TRP A 104 -10.03 -17.59 27.23
CA TRP A 104 -10.81 -18.29 26.22
C TRP A 104 -12.31 -17.92 26.21
N ASP A 105 -12.74 -16.90 26.99
CA ASP A 105 -14.14 -16.47 26.99
C ASP A 105 -14.49 -15.58 25.78
N SER A 106 -13.50 -15.17 25.00
CA SER A 106 -13.70 -14.36 23.80
C SER A 106 -14.17 -15.21 22.63
N THR A 107 -15.10 -14.67 21.86
CA THR A 107 -15.48 -15.21 20.54
C THR A 107 -14.56 -14.76 19.41
N ASP A 108 -13.60 -13.89 19.73
CA ASP A 108 -12.62 -13.35 18.80
C ASP A 108 -11.40 -14.27 18.66
N ASP A 109 -10.64 -14.11 17.57
CA ASP A 109 -9.44 -14.88 17.29
C ASP A 109 -8.25 -14.47 18.19
N VAL A 110 -8.27 -14.95 19.43
CA VAL A 110 -7.18 -14.72 20.42
C VAL A 110 -5.88 -15.36 19.94
N LEU A 111 -5.95 -16.57 19.37
CA LEU A 111 -4.76 -17.28 18.88
C LEU A 111 -4.08 -16.51 17.74
N GLY A 112 -4.83 -16.05 16.76
CA GLY A 112 -4.29 -15.24 15.66
C GLY A 112 -3.71 -13.91 16.14
N PHE A 113 -4.33 -13.25 17.12
CA PHE A 113 -3.79 -12.03 17.74
C PHE A 113 -2.43 -12.28 18.41
N VAL A 114 -2.31 -13.34 19.19
CA VAL A 114 -1.06 -13.71 19.89
C VAL A 114 0.01 -14.06 18.85
N TYR A 115 -0.29 -14.91 17.89
CA TYR A 115 0.65 -15.31 16.85
C TYR A 115 1.19 -14.11 16.07
N GLN A 116 0.31 -13.24 15.60
CA GLN A 116 0.71 -12.03 14.87
C GLN A 116 1.58 -11.10 15.73
N SER A 117 1.26 -10.96 17.02
CA SER A 117 1.99 -10.07 17.91
C SER A 117 3.37 -10.62 18.30
N LEU A 118 3.54 -11.93 18.36
CA LEU A 118 4.82 -12.59 18.63
C LEU A 118 5.75 -12.63 17.40
N THR A 119 5.20 -12.65 16.19
CA THR A 119 5.98 -12.69 14.95
C THR A 119 6.70 -11.36 14.71
N ALA A 120 8.02 -11.40 14.42
CA ALA A 120 8.81 -10.21 14.19
C ALA A 120 8.37 -9.43 12.93
N GLU A 121 8.45 -8.09 12.97
CA GLU A 121 8.10 -7.22 11.83
C GLU A 121 8.85 -7.58 10.54
N GLY A 122 10.11 -8.01 10.67
CA GLY A 122 10.94 -8.43 9.53
C GLY A 122 10.41 -9.69 8.86
N GLU A 123 9.99 -10.66 9.63
CA GLU A 123 9.40 -11.91 9.15
C GLU A 123 8.03 -11.66 8.50
N ARG A 124 7.17 -10.86 9.13
CA ARG A 124 5.89 -10.44 8.54
C ARG A 124 6.05 -9.75 7.19
N ASN A 125 7.08 -8.90 7.06
CA ASN A 125 7.39 -8.21 5.80
C ASN A 125 7.95 -9.15 4.72
N MET A 126 8.63 -10.25 5.09
CA MET A 126 9.14 -11.25 4.14
C MET A 126 8.03 -12.16 3.63
N THR A 127 7.22 -12.65 4.54
CA THR A 127 6.16 -13.62 4.25
C THR A 127 4.88 -12.96 3.74
N GLY A 128 4.71 -11.64 3.93
CA GLY A 128 3.48 -10.94 3.61
C GLY A 128 2.36 -11.21 4.61
N LEU A 129 2.70 -11.69 5.79
CA LEU A 129 1.78 -12.02 6.89
C LEU A 129 1.15 -10.74 7.47
N TYR A 130 0.05 -10.32 6.87
CA TYR A 130 -0.81 -9.26 7.39
C TYR A 130 -2.23 -9.79 7.53
N TYR A 131 -2.65 -9.98 8.78
CA TYR A 131 -4.00 -10.45 9.05
C TYR A 131 -5.05 -9.43 8.62
N THR A 132 -6.12 -9.94 8.04
CA THR A 132 -7.21 -9.12 7.54
C THR A 132 -8.08 -8.66 8.71
N ASN A 133 -8.35 -7.35 8.79
CA ASN A 133 -9.26 -6.79 9.78
C ASN A 133 -10.66 -7.43 9.65
N ARG A 134 -11.24 -7.87 10.77
CA ARG A 134 -12.57 -8.54 10.80
C ARG A 134 -13.68 -7.72 10.16
N LYS A 135 -13.63 -6.39 10.25
CA LYS A 135 -14.60 -5.52 9.59
C LYS A 135 -14.53 -5.64 8.08
N VAL A 136 -13.30 -5.74 7.53
CA VAL A 136 -13.09 -5.93 6.08
C VAL A 136 -13.56 -7.33 5.67
N VAL A 137 -13.23 -8.37 6.44
CA VAL A 137 -13.70 -9.74 6.20
C VAL A 137 -15.23 -9.81 6.20
N GLY A 138 -15.87 -9.25 7.24
CA GLY A 138 -17.33 -9.21 7.36
C GLY A 138 -17.99 -8.47 6.19
N TYR A 139 -17.41 -7.33 5.78
CA TYR A 139 -17.87 -6.57 4.63
C TYR A 139 -17.75 -7.37 3.31
N MET A 140 -16.63 -8.06 3.09
CA MET A 140 -16.42 -8.87 1.87
C MET A 140 -17.35 -10.07 1.81
N LEU A 141 -17.62 -10.71 2.94
CA LEU A 141 -18.54 -11.85 3.00
C LEU A 141 -20.00 -11.42 2.88
N ASP A 142 -20.33 -10.20 3.32
CA ASP A 142 -21.70 -9.63 3.22
C ASP A 142 -22.80 -10.62 3.69
N GLY A 143 -22.55 -11.27 4.82
CA GLY A 143 -23.43 -12.27 5.37
C GLY A 143 -23.51 -13.60 4.61
N LYS A 144 -22.55 -13.87 3.70
CA LYS A 144 -22.49 -15.11 2.90
C LYS A 144 -22.71 -16.35 3.77
N THR A 145 -23.69 -17.11 3.40
CA THR A 145 -23.97 -18.47 3.89
C THR A 145 -23.75 -19.44 2.74
N LEU A 146 -23.02 -20.52 2.99
CA LEU A 146 -22.80 -21.55 1.98
C LEU A 146 -24.02 -22.44 1.87
N SER A 147 -24.45 -22.66 0.63
CA SER A 147 -25.50 -23.65 0.32
C SER A 147 -24.92 -25.06 0.44
N LYS A 148 -25.81 -26.05 0.60
CA LYS A 148 -25.38 -27.45 0.64
C LYS A 148 -24.64 -27.85 -0.63
N GLY A 149 -23.42 -28.38 -0.46
CA GLY A 149 -22.52 -28.76 -1.56
C GLY A 149 -21.64 -27.63 -2.10
N GLU A 150 -21.81 -26.36 -1.67
CA GLU A 150 -20.88 -25.30 -1.99
C GLU A 150 -19.57 -25.47 -1.21
N THR A 151 -18.46 -25.31 -1.88
CA THR A 151 -17.11 -25.30 -1.29
C THR A 151 -16.56 -23.90 -1.17
N PHE A 152 -15.77 -23.66 -0.13
CA PHE A 152 -15.12 -22.39 0.16
C PHE A 152 -13.64 -22.60 0.40
N LEU A 153 -12.78 -21.78 -0.24
CA LEU A 153 -11.33 -21.82 -0.09
C LEU A 153 -10.79 -20.45 0.29
N ASP A 154 -9.87 -20.44 1.26
CA ASP A 154 -8.91 -19.36 1.45
C ASP A 154 -7.49 -19.90 1.22
N PRO A 155 -6.86 -19.64 0.05
CA PRO A 155 -5.55 -20.19 -0.28
C PRO A 155 -4.37 -19.53 0.45
N CYS A 156 -4.60 -18.53 1.30
CA CYS A 156 -3.61 -17.85 2.14
C CYS A 156 -4.23 -17.55 3.50
N CYS A 157 -4.71 -18.61 4.19
CA CYS A 157 -5.72 -18.49 5.24
C CYS A 157 -5.22 -17.87 6.55
N GLY A 158 -3.91 -17.84 6.82
CA GLY A 158 -3.39 -17.37 8.10
C GLY A 158 -4.05 -18.09 9.28
N SER A 159 -4.57 -17.35 10.26
CA SER A 159 -5.34 -17.91 11.40
C SER A 159 -6.79 -18.28 11.06
N GLY A 160 -7.21 -18.15 9.80
CA GLY A 160 -8.53 -18.55 9.33
C GLY A 160 -9.60 -17.45 9.31
N ALA A 161 -9.23 -16.18 9.16
CA ALA A 161 -10.17 -15.05 9.27
C ALA A 161 -11.41 -15.17 8.38
N PHE A 162 -11.27 -15.55 7.11
CA PHE A 162 -12.39 -15.79 6.20
C PHE A 162 -13.15 -17.08 6.56
N LEU A 163 -12.42 -18.17 6.88
CA LEU A 163 -13.00 -19.46 7.26
C LEU A 163 -13.85 -19.39 8.52
N LEU A 164 -13.43 -18.55 9.47
CA LEU A 164 -14.16 -18.32 10.71
C LEU A 164 -15.37 -17.40 10.54
N SER A 165 -15.38 -16.56 9.52
CA SER A 165 -16.42 -15.54 9.33
C SER A 165 -17.53 -15.98 8.37
N VAL A 166 -17.24 -16.90 7.45
CA VAL A 166 -18.26 -17.47 6.56
C VAL A 166 -19.19 -18.40 7.37
N LYS A 167 -20.48 -18.42 7.00
CA LYS A 167 -21.45 -19.32 7.61
C LYS A 167 -21.53 -20.61 6.79
N ALA A 168 -21.34 -21.75 7.43
CA ALA A 168 -21.45 -23.07 6.84
C ALA A 168 -22.19 -24.01 7.82
N GLU A 169 -23.12 -24.80 7.31
CA GLU A 169 -23.78 -25.87 8.10
C GLU A 169 -22.83 -27.07 8.28
N ASP A 170 -22.06 -27.37 7.23
CA ASP A 170 -21.05 -28.43 7.23
C ASP A 170 -19.65 -27.80 7.12
N PRO A 171 -18.84 -27.80 8.20
CA PRO A 171 -17.49 -27.22 8.17
C PRO A 171 -16.49 -27.99 7.30
N SER A 172 -16.79 -29.21 6.86
CA SER A 172 -15.93 -29.99 5.96
C SER A 172 -15.82 -29.40 4.56
N CYS A 173 -16.72 -28.46 4.20
CA CYS A 173 -16.64 -27.70 2.94
C CYS A 173 -15.71 -26.49 2.98
N LEU A 174 -15.08 -26.19 4.15
CA LEU A 174 -14.18 -25.07 4.37
C LEU A 174 -12.73 -25.52 4.20
N TYR A 175 -12.06 -25.00 3.17
CA TYR A 175 -10.67 -25.33 2.84
C TYR A 175 -9.77 -24.12 3.09
N GLY A 176 -8.59 -24.36 3.65
CA GLY A 176 -7.58 -23.35 3.90
C GLY A 176 -6.18 -23.85 3.54
N PHE A 177 -5.37 -22.99 2.91
CA PHE A 177 -3.95 -23.27 2.69
C PHE A 177 -3.10 -22.19 3.28
N ASP A 178 -1.96 -22.56 3.84
CA ASP A 178 -0.91 -21.64 4.24
C ASP A 178 0.46 -22.34 4.16
N ILE A 179 1.51 -21.60 3.88
CA ILE A 179 2.88 -22.14 3.88
C ILE A 179 3.44 -22.32 5.30
N ASN A 180 2.80 -21.70 6.29
CA ASN A 180 3.28 -21.71 7.67
C ASN A 180 2.48 -22.71 8.51
N PRO A 181 3.10 -23.76 9.04
CA PRO A 181 2.41 -24.79 9.82
C PRO A 181 1.79 -24.23 11.12
N ILE A 182 2.33 -23.13 11.69
CA ILE A 182 1.74 -22.50 12.87
C ILE A 182 0.41 -21.80 12.50
N ALA A 183 0.33 -21.18 11.34
CA ALA A 183 -0.91 -20.59 10.82
C ALA A 183 -1.97 -21.68 10.61
N VAL A 184 -1.59 -22.78 9.97
CA VAL A 184 -2.46 -23.97 9.75
C VAL A 184 -2.98 -24.52 11.07
N MET A 185 -2.11 -24.74 12.05
CA MET A 185 -2.47 -25.19 13.41
C MET A 185 -3.48 -24.24 14.05
N THR A 186 -3.21 -22.94 13.97
CA THR A 186 -4.07 -21.89 14.54
C THR A 186 -5.45 -21.88 13.88
N ALA A 187 -5.51 -21.89 12.55
CA ALA A 187 -6.76 -21.90 11.81
C ALA A 187 -7.60 -23.15 12.07
N GLY A 188 -6.97 -24.33 12.05
CA GLY A 188 -7.62 -25.60 12.35
C GLY A 188 -8.16 -25.66 13.78
N THR A 189 -7.38 -25.19 14.77
CA THR A 189 -7.83 -25.08 16.17
C THR A 189 -9.05 -24.18 16.30
N ASN A 190 -9.01 -22.99 15.70
CA ASN A 190 -10.13 -22.07 15.71
C ASN A 190 -11.40 -22.66 15.07
N LEU A 191 -11.26 -23.41 13.96
CA LEU A 191 -12.39 -24.11 13.31
C LEU A 191 -12.96 -25.22 14.21
N LEU A 192 -12.09 -26.05 14.82
CA LEU A 192 -12.51 -27.11 15.73
C LEU A 192 -13.29 -26.56 16.92
N VAL A 193 -12.86 -25.44 17.50
CA VAL A 193 -13.58 -24.81 18.62
C VAL A 193 -14.88 -24.18 18.14
N LYS A 194 -14.88 -23.46 17.01
CA LYS A 194 -16.10 -22.85 16.44
C LYS A 194 -17.17 -23.89 16.15
N TYR A 195 -16.79 -25.05 15.64
CA TYR A 195 -17.68 -26.14 15.26
C TYR A 195 -17.56 -27.36 16.20
N ALA A 196 -17.35 -27.11 17.51
CA ALA A 196 -17.12 -28.17 18.51
C ALA A 196 -18.22 -29.24 18.57
N ALA A 197 -19.44 -28.92 18.14
CA ALA A 197 -20.56 -29.85 18.04
C ALA A 197 -20.50 -30.76 16.80
N CYS A 198 -19.69 -30.42 15.79
CA CYS A 198 -19.56 -31.21 14.56
C CYS A 198 -18.41 -32.21 14.68
N ASP A 199 -18.59 -33.39 14.04
CA ASP A 199 -17.51 -34.36 13.90
C ASP A 199 -16.90 -34.23 12.50
N PHE A 200 -15.76 -33.51 12.41
CA PHE A 200 -15.05 -33.28 11.14
C PHE A 200 -13.56 -33.06 11.40
N VAL A 201 -12.73 -33.33 10.41
CA VAL A 201 -11.32 -32.95 10.39
C VAL A 201 -11.16 -31.68 9.57
N PRO A 202 -10.59 -30.61 10.12
CA PRO A 202 -10.39 -29.35 9.38
C PRO A 202 -9.61 -29.57 8.08
N GLN A 203 -10.15 -29.08 6.97
CA GLN A 203 -9.49 -29.11 5.67
C GLN A 203 -8.53 -27.92 5.52
N VAL A 204 -7.63 -27.77 6.49
CA VAL A 204 -6.59 -26.73 6.52
C VAL A 204 -5.22 -27.39 6.41
N HIS A 205 -4.48 -27.05 5.34
CA HIS A 205 -3.28 -27.80 4.96
C HIS A 205 -2.06 -26.88 4.81
N CYS A 206 -0.89 -27.40 5.24
CA CYS A 206 0.38 -26.72 5.08
C CYS A 206 0.91 -26.95 3.65
N ILE A 207 0.56 -26.04 2.74
CA ILE A 207 0.88 -26.16 1.31
C ILE A 207 1.30 -24.79 0.76
N ASP A 208 2.34 -24.78 -0.07
CA ASP A 208 2.71 -23.62 -0.87
C ASP A 208 1.79 -23.52 -2.11
N PHE A 209 0.82 -22.65 -2.04
CA PHE A 209 -0.17 -22.43 -3.10
C PHE A 209 0.44 -21.96 -4.42
N LEU A 210 1.60 -21.33 -4.40
CA LEU A 210 2.28 -20.79 -5.58
C LEU A 210 3.31 -21.76 -6.18
N HIS A 211 3.68 -22.81 -5.45
CA HIS A 211 4.68 -23.75 -5.94
C HIS A 211 4.22 -24.48 -7.22
N GLU A 212 5.15 -24.85 -8.09
CA GLU A 212 4.84 -25.58 -9.33
C GLU A 212 4.25 -26.97 -9.07
N ASP A 213 4.63 -27.62 -7.98
CA ASP A 213 4.12 -28.92 -7.56
C ASP A 213 2.75 -28.85 -6.85
N PHE A 214 2.14 -27.66 -6.72
CA PHE A 214 0.84 -27.52 -6.06
C PHE A 214 -0.24 -28.47 -6.59
N PRO A 215 -0.41 -28.70 -7.91
CA PRO A 215 -1.40 -29.66 -8.42
C PRO A 215 -1.21 -31.05 -7.84
N ARG A 216 0.02 -31.55 -7.77
CA ARG A 216 0.36 -32.86 -7.20
C ARG A 216 0.13 -32.93 -5.69
N ALA A 217 0.50 -31.87 -4.97
CA ALA A 217 0.25 -31.76 -3.54
C ALA A 217 -1.24 -31.76 -3.23
N ALA A 218 -2.04 -31.07 -4.06
CA ALA A 218 -3.48 -30.98 -3.96
C ALA A 218 -4.16 -32.37 -4.20
N GLU A 219 -3.70 -33.14 -5.17
CA GLU A 219 -4.17 -34.52 -5.39
C GLU A 219 -3.91 -35.40 -4.17
N GLY A 220 -2.74 -35.24 -3.53
CA GLY A 220 -2.35 -36.01 -2.34
C GLY A 220 -3.26 -35.81 -1.12
N ILE A 221 -3.96 -34.67 -1.02
CA ILE A 221 -4.88 -34.34 0.07
C ILE A 221 -6.36 -34.35 -0.36
N ASN A 222 -6.64 -34.80 -1.57
CA ASN A 222 -7.99 -35.00 -2.10
C ASN A 222 -8.89 -33.75 -2.01
N ILE A 223 -8.37 -32.59 -2.40
CA ILE A 223 -9.18 -31.36 -2.47
C ILE A 223 -10.13 -31.39 -3.68
N PRO A 224 -11.21 -30.61 -3.66
CA PRO A 224 -12.09 -30.46 -4.80
C PRO A 224 -11.35 -30.02 -6.06
N HIS A 225 -11.66 -30.60 -7.22
CA HIS A 225 -11.12 -30.15 -8.50
C HIS A 225 -11.51 -28.71 -8.85
N ALA A 226 -12.62 -28.22 -8.28
CA ALA A 226 -13.12 -26.87 -8.48
C ALA A 226 -13.84 -26.35 -7.24
N PHE A 227 -13.63 -25.07 -6.93
CA PHE A 227 -14.27 -24.38 -5.82
C PHE A 227 -15.40 -23.47 -6.30
N HIS A 228 -16.44 -23.33 -5.49
CA HIS A 228 -17.53 -22.40 -5.73
C HIS A 228 -17.17 -20.98 -5.28
N ASN A 229 -16.45 -20.87 -4.17
CA ASN A 229 -16.09 -19.59 -3.56
C ASN A 229 -14.63 -19.61 -3.12
N ILE A 230 -13.87 -18.60 -3.55
CA ILE A 230 -12.50 -18.36 -3.10
C ILE A 230 -12.42 -16.94 -2.55
N TYR A 231 -12.05 -16.79 -1.28
CA TYR A 231 -11.89 -15.50 -0.62
C TYR A 231 -10.51 -15.45 0.01
N THR A 232 -9.75 -14.38 -0.24
CA THR A 232 -8.36 -14.36 0.20
C THR A 232 -7.78 -12.97 0.36
N ASN A 233 -6.81 -12.86 1.27
CA ASN A 233 -5.85 -11.77 1.33
C ASN A 233 -4.46 -12.33 1.01
N PRO A 234 -4.06 -12.36 -0.26
CA PRO A 234 -2.80 -12.98 -0.67
C PRO A 234 -1.56 -12.21 -0.18
N PRO A 235 -0.37 -12.83 -0.12
CA PRO A 235 0.86 -12.13 0.20
C PRO A 235 1.21 -11.12 -0.90
N TRP A 236 1.54 -9.87 -0.50
CA TRP A 236 1.89 -8.79 -1.43
C TRP A 236 3.40 -8.69 -1.64
N GLY A 237 3.78 -8.20 -2.81
CA GLY A 237 5.15 -7.92 -3.19
C GLY A 237 5.70 -8.91 -4.22
N ALA A 238 6.76 -8.46 -4.91
CA ALA A 238 7.34 -9.22 -6.00
C ALA A 238 8.12 -10.45 -5.52
N ASP A 239 8.03 -11.55 -6.24
CA ASP A 239 8.89 -12.72 -6.16
C ASP A 239 10.32 -12.36 -6.61
N LYS A 240 11.14 -11.93 -5.67
CA LYS A 240 12.49 -11.41 -5.94
C LYS A 240 13.47 -12.49 -6.32
N GLU A 241 13.28 -13.69 -5.81
CA GLU A 241 14.15 -14.84 -6.01
C GLU A 241 13.75 -15.61 -7.27
N GLY A 242 12.57 -15.36 -7.81
CA GLY A 242 12.06 -16.02 -9.02
C GLY A 242 11.57 -17.45 -8.77
N GLN A 243 11.25 -17.77 -7.53
CA GLN A 243 10.81 -19.09 -7.10
C GLN A 243 9.55 -19.57 -7.83
N TYR A 244 8.62 -18.64 -8.11
CA TYR A 244 7.30 -18.93 -8.68
C TYR A 244 7.17 -18.53 -10.16
N THR A 245 8.17 -17.85 -10.71
CA THR A 245 8.07 -17.24 -12.06
C THR A 245 7.82 -18.28 -13.16
N ALA A 246 8.34 -19.50 -13.03
CA ALA A 246 8.15 -20.57 -14.01
C ALA A 246 6.69 -21.07 -14.05
N ALA A 247 6.03 -21.16 -12.91
CA ALA A 247 4.64 -21.58 -12.79
C ALA A 247 3.63 -20.51 -13.29
N PHE A 248 4.06 -19.23 -13.35
CA PHE A 248 3.19 -18.11 -13.75
C PHE A 248 3.81 -17.25 -14.86
N PRO A 249 4.02 -17.79 -16.06
CA PRO A 249 4.69 -17.07 -17.16
C PRO A 249 3.90 -15.86 -17.66
N CYS A 250 2.60 -15.78 -17.39
CA CYS A 250 1.74 -14.65 -17.70
C CYS A 250 1.97 -13.43 -16.78
N ILE A 251 2.57 -13.61 -15.59
CA ILE A 251 2.80 -12.54 -14.59
C ILE A 251 4.24 -12.02 -14.66
N LYS A 252 4.51 -11.15 -15.64
CA LYS A 252 5.83 -10.56 -15.88
C LYS A 252 6.27 -9.58 -14.77
N SER A 253 5.31 -8.99 -14.06
CA SER A 253 5.55 -8.11 -12.91
C SER A 253 6.13 -8.86 -11.72
N LYS A 254 6.02 -10.19 -11.69
CA LYS A 254 6.43 -11.07 -10.58
C LYS A 254 5.71 -10.79 -9.26
N GLU A 255 4.56 -10.13 -9.29
CA GLU A 255 3.78 -9.81 -8.09
C GLU A 255 3.06 -11.07 -7.58
N ARG A 256 3.37 -11.49 -6.34
CA ARG A 256 2.82 -12.73 -5.74
C ARG A 256 1.29 -12.70 -5.63
N ALA A 257 0.72 -11.56 -5.23
CA ALA A 257 -0.74 -11.41 -5.18
C ALA A 257 -1.40 -11.66 -6.54
N SER A 258 -0.75 -11.25 -7.64
CA SER A 258 -1.21 -11.52 -9.00
C SER A 258 -1.17 -13.02 -9.34
N MET A 259 -0.12 -13.72 -8.90
CA MET A 259 0.01 -15.18 -9.11
C MET A 259 -1.07 -15.95 -8.35
N VAL A 260 -1.39 -15.52 -7.10
CA VAL A 260 -2.50 -16.12 -6.33
C VAL A 260 -3.83 -15.91 -7.04
N VAL A 261 -4.10 -14.73 -7.60
CA VAL A 261 -5.33 -14.47 -8.38
C VAL A 261 -5.41 -15.39 -9.60
N VAL A 262 -4.32 -15.56 -10.35
CA VAL A 262 -4.28 -16.47 -11.51
C VAL A 262 -4.65 -17.88 -11.10
N ARG A 263 -3.95 -18.46 -10.13
CA ARG A 263 -4.22 -19.84 -9.68
C ARG A 263 -5.61 -20.00 -9.06
N SER A 264 -6.08 -18.98 -8.34
CA SER A 264 -7.46 -18.99 -7.82
C SER A 264 -8.51 -19.06 -8.92
N LEU A 265 -8.33 -18.29 -10.01
CA LEU A 265 -9.21 -18.36 -11.18
C LEU A 265 -9.15 -19.72 -11.88
N GLU A 266 -7.99 -20.38 -11.90
CA GLU A 266 -7.86 -21.75 -12.44
C GLU A 266 -8.68 -22.75 -11.62
N LEU A 267 -8.64 -22.64 -10.28
CA LEU A 267 -9.33 -23.54 -9.34
C LEU A 267 -10.83 -23.24 -9.17
N LEU A 268 -11.34 -22.13 -9.66
CA LEU A 268 -12.78 -21.87 -9.62
C LEU A 268 -13.52 -22.76 -10.61
N GLY A 269 -14.69 -23.27 -10.20
CA GLY A 269 -15.68 -23.87 -11.08
C GLY A 269 -16.33 -22.82 -12.00
N ALA A 270 -17.14 -23.29 -12.95
CA ALA A 270 -17.94 -22.40 -13.77
C ALA A 270 -18.87 -21.55 -12.88
N ASN A 271 -18.91 -20.23 -13.12
CA ASN A 271 -19.64 -19.25 -12.30
C ASN A 271 -19.16 -19.16 -10.83
N GLY A 272 -18.02 -19.76 -10.50
CA GLY A 272 -17.40 -19.63 -9.18
C GLY A 272 -16.94 -18.21 -8.91
N MET A 273 -16.96 -17.81 -7.65
CA MET A 273 -16.68 -16.44 -7.20
C MET A 273 -15.29 -16.33 -6.56
N LEU A 274 -14.47 -15.39 -7.02
CA LEU A 274 -13.24 -14.96 -6.35
C LEU A 274 -13.45 -13.58 -5.74
N HIS A 275 -13.11 -13.42 -4.46
CA HIS A 275 -13.06 -12.12 -3.80
C HIS A 275 -11.69 -11.94 -3.12
N ALA A 276 -10.87 -11.07 -3.65
CA ALA A 276 -9.48 -10.90 -3.21
C ALA A 276 -9.19 -9.48 -2.72
N ILE A 277 -8.36 -9.36 -1.66
CA ILE A 277 -7.80 -8.09 -1.19
C ILE A 277 -6.46 -7.86 -1.89
N LEU A 278 -6.32 -6.75 -2.58
CA LEU A 278 -5.17 -6.48 -3.43
C LEU A 278 -4.62 -5.06 -3.20
N PRO A 279 -3.30 -4.84 -3.36
CA PRO A 279 -2.74 -3.50 -3.26
C PRO A 279 -3.17 -2.64 -4.45
N THR A 280 -3.50 -1.36 -4.21
CA THR A 280 -3.97 -0.44 -5.26
C THR A 280 -2.97 -0.24 -6.40
N SER A 281 -1.69 -0.56 -6.19
CA SER A 281 -0.69 -0.57 -7.25
C SER A 281 -1.07 -1.48 -8.43
N LEU A 282 -1.81 -2.57 -8.19
CA LEU A 282 -2.27 -3.47 -9.27
C LEU A 282 -3.24 -2.79 -10.24
N LEU A 283 -4.03 -1.83 -9.78
CA LEU A 283 -4.93 -1.04 -10.64
C LEU A 283 -4.17 0.03 -11.44
N LYS A 284 -3.11 0.61 -10.86
CA LYS A 284 -2.50 1.87 -11.32
C LYS A 284 -1.19 1.68 -12.08
N VAL A 285 -0.31 0.80 -11.58
CA VAL A 285 1.07 0.72 -12.07
C VAL A 285 1.13 -0.01 -13.41
N LYS A 286 1.84 0.57 -14.38
CA LYS A 286 1.98 0.01 -15.74
C LYS A 286 2.53 -1.42 -15.73
N ALA A 287 3.47 -1.73 -14.83
CA ALA A 287 4.05 -3.07 -14.73
C ALA A 287 3.00 -4.17 -14.44
N HIS A 288 1.89 -3.82 -13.78
CA HIS A 288 0.80 -4.74 -13.45
C HIS A 288 -0.30 -4.81 -14.54
N HIS A 289 0.01 -4.37 -15.75
CA HIS A 289 -0.88 -4.57 -16.90
C HIS A 289 -1.17 -6.05 -17.15
N ASP A 290 -0.20 -6.91 -16.90
CA ASP A 290 -0.29 -8.37 -17.04
C ASP A 290 -1.47 -8.98 -16.28
N ILE A 291 -1.58 -8.72 -14.97
CA ILE A 291 -2.70 -9.23 -14.17
C ILE A 291 -4.04 -8.60 -14.57
N ARG A 292 -4.07 -7.31 -14.89
CA ARG A 292 -5.32 -6.66 -15.32
C ARG A 292 -5.85 -7.27 -16.62
N SER A 293 -4.98 -7.52 -17.58
CA SER A 293 -5.34 -8.19 -18.83
C SER A 293 -5.81 -9.62 -18.57
N HIS A 294 -5.14 -10.34 -17.67
CA HIS A 294 -5.52 -11.70 -17.30
C HIS A 294 -6.92 -11.74 -16.68
N ILE A 295 -7.22 -10.85 -15.74
CA ILE A 295 -8.54 -10.72 -15.11
C ILE A 295 -9.61 -10.44 -16.17
N LEU A 296 -9.39 -9.44 -17.03
CA LEU A 296 -10.36 -9.03 -18.04
C LEU A 296 -10.63 -10.10 -19.11
N SER A 297 -9.71 -11.05 -19.29
CA SER A 297 -9.86 -12.16 -20.24
C SER A 297 -10.50 -13.41 -19.64
N ASN A 298 -10.41 -13.63 -18.33
CA ASN A 298 -10.78 -14.89 -17.69
C ASN A 298 -11.89 -14.75 -16.64
N ALA A 299 -12.29 -13.52 -16.29
CA ALA A 299 -13.29 -13.27 -15.28
C ALA A 299 -14.18 -12.07 -15.61
N SER A 300 -15.41 -12.11 -15.09
CA SER A 300 -16.32 -10.96 -15.06
C SER A 300 -16.19 -10.25 -13.71
N ILE A 301 -15.70 -9.01 -13.71
CA ILE A 301 -15.65 -8.17 -12.50
C ILE A 301 -17.09 -7.83 -12.11
N LYS A 302 -17.44 -8.03 -10.85
CA LYS A 302 -18.75 -7.67 -10.29
C LYS A 302 -18.66 -6.41 -9.43
N ARG A 303 -17.58 -6.28 -8.65
CA ARG A 303 -17.43 -5.16 -7.72
C ARG A 303 -15.97 -4.90 -7.37
N ILE A 304 -15.65 -3.62 -7.18
CA ILE A 304 -14.38 -3.14 -6.64
C ILE A 304 -14.69 -2.23 -5.45
N ASP A 305 -14.09 -2.51 -4.29
CA ASP A 305 -14.26 -1.71 -3.09
C ASP A 305 -12.94 -1.08 -2.68
N MET A 306 -12.90 0.26 -2.64
CA MET A 306 -11.73 1.04 -2.25
C MET A 306 -11.78 1.32 -0.75
N PHE A 307 -10.84 0.78 0.02
CA PHE A 307 -10.76 0.98 1.45
C PHE A 307 -9.85 2.15 1.81
N LYS A 308 -10.30 2.98 2.75
CA LYS A 308 -9.51 4.08 3.32
C LYS A 308 -8.74 3.66 4.57
N ASP A 309 -9.23 2.64 5.27
CA ASP A 309 -8.59 2.09 6.47
C ASP A 309 -7.39 1.24 6.09
N LYS A 310 -6.29 1.39 6.83
CA LYS A 310 -5.05 0.64 6.61
C LYS A 310 -4.94 -0.49 7.61
N PHE A 311 -4.32 -1.60 7.19
CA PHE A 311 -3.92 -2.64 8.13
C PHE A 311 -2.78 -2.13 9.03
N ASP A 312 -2.74 -2.58 10.28
CA ASP A 312 -1.64 -2.28 11.19
C ASP A 312 -0.28 -2.69 10.56
N GLY A 313 0.59 -1.70 10.39
CA GLY A 313 1.91 -1.88 9.77
C GLY A 313 1.95 -1.83 8.24
N VAL A 314 0.82 -1.74 7.55
CA VAL A 314 0.76 -1.59 6.09
C VAL A 314 0.55 -0.13 5.72
N PHE A 315 1.50 0.42 4.94
CA PHE A 315 1.46 1.80 4.45
C PHE A 315 0.84 1.94 3.05
N THR A 316 0.48 0.81 2.43
CA THR A 316 -0.04 0.76 1.06
C THR A 316 -1.57 0.73 1.10
N ASP A 317 -2.20 1.59 0.31
CA ASP A 317 -3.64 1.56 0.11
C ASP A 317 -4.03 0.25 -0.60
N PHE A 318 -5.21 -0.27 -0.28
CA PHE A 318 -5.69 -1.53 -0.83
C PHE A 318 -7.16 -1.42 -1.28
N PHE A 319 -7.56 -2.39 -2.05
CA PHE A 319 -8.93 -2.57 -2.52
C PHE A 319 -9.34 -4.04 -2.46
N SER A 320 -10.62 -4.33 -2.47
CA SER A 320 -11.08 -5.68 -2.79
C SER A 320 -11.69 -5.73 -4.18
N ILE A 321 -11.56 -6.89 -4.82
CA ILE A 321 -12.16 -7.15 -6.13
C ILE A 321 -12.95 -8.45 -6.08
N LYS A 322 -14.24 -8.36 -6.40
CA LYS A 322 -15.15 -9.52 -6.52
C LYS A 322 -15.33 -9.84 -7.99
N MET A 323 -15.02 -11.07 -8.36
CA MET A 323 -15.02 -11.55 -9.74
C MET A 323 -15.72 -12.90 -9.84
N GLU A 324 -16.37 -13.15 -10.95
CA GLU A 324 -16.92 -14.44 -11.32
C GLU A 324 -16.09 -15.05 -12.44
N LYS A 325 -15.72 -16.34 -12.34
CA LYS A 325 -15.07 -17.05 -13.44
C LYS A 325 -16.02 -17.15 -14.63
N SER A 326 -15.72 -16.46 -15.70
CA SER A 326 -16.59 -16.37 -16.87
C SER A 326 -15.78 -16.04 -18.11
N ALA A 327 -16.09 -16.70 -19.22
CA ALA A 327 -15.62 -16.30 -20.55
C ALA A 327 -16.36 -15.06 -21.06
N ALA A 328 -17.50 -14.69 -20.46
CA ALA A 328 -18.23 -13.49 -20.82
C ALA A 328 -17.49 -12.24 -20.37
N ALA A 329 -17.38 -11.30 -21.29
CA ALA A 329 -16.69 -10.06 -21.05
C ALA A 329 -17.40 -9.20 -20.00
N THR A 330 -16.65 -8.65 -19.02
CA THR A 330 -17.15 -7.60 -18.13
C THR A 330 -17.71 -6.43 -18.94
N GLN A 331 -18.95 -6.09 -18.73
CA GLN A 331 -19.58 -4.91 -19.36
C GLN A 331 -19.77 -3.78 -18.35
N VAL A 332 -20.30 -4.11 -17.18
CA VAL A 332 -20.55 -3.18 -16.08
C VAL A 332 -20.20 -3.84 -14.74
N TYR A 333 -19.75 -3.04 -13.80
CA TYR A 333 -19.48 -3.46 -12.42
C TYR A 333 -19.59 -2.27 -11.47
N ASP A 334 -19.75 -2.57 -10.19
CA ASP A 334 -19.85 -1.54 -9.17
C ASP A 334 -18.47 -1.19 -8.60
N VAL A 335 -18.25 0.10 -8.38
CA VAL A 335 -17.09 0.63 -7.65
C VAL A 335 -17.57 1.37 -6.43
N THR A 336 -17.13 0.95 -5.25
CA THR A 336 -17.48 1.56 -3.97
C THR A 336 -16.29 2.29 -3.39
N THR A 337 -16.49 3.54 -2.98
CA THR A 337 -15.49 4.33 -2.25
C THR A 337 -16.16 5.00 -1.05
N GLY A 338 -15.81 4.56 0.15
CA GLY A 338 -16.54 4.94 1.37
C GLY A 338 -17.99 4.51 1.29
N ASN A 339 -18.93 5.43 1.44
CA ASN A 339 -20.37 5.14 1.40
C ASN A 339 -21.00 5.32 0.00
N LYS A 340 -20.18 5.59 -1.02
CA LYS A 340 -20.68 5.83 -2.38
C LYS A 340 -20.36 4.66 -3.29
N THR A 341 -21.39 4.06 -3.88
CA THR A 341 -21.28 3.07 -4.95
C THR A 341 -21.67 3.72 -6.28
N THR A 342 -20.90 3.44 -7.32
CA THR A 342 -21.15 3.90 -8.67
C THR A 342 -20.98 2.74 -9.63
N THR A 343 -21.96 2.52 -10.49
CA THR A 343 -21.85 1.52 -11.55
C THR A 343 -21.02 2.08 -12.70
N VAL A 344 -20.00 1.34 -13.09
CA VAL A 344 -19.03 1.72 -14.14
C VAL A 344 -19.22 0.80 -15.33
N ALA A 345 -19.42 1.39 -16.50
CA ALA A 345 -19.34 0.67 -17.77
C ALA A 345 -17.87 0.54 -18.20
N LEU A 346 -17.44 -0.66 -18.57
CA LEU A 346 -16.09 -0.90 -19.07
C LEU A 346 -16.04 -0.70 -20.58
N PRO A 347 -15.38 0.36 -21.09
CA PRO A 347 -15.25 0.57 -22.52
C PRO A 347 -14.46 -0.56 -23.18
N GLU A 348 -14.77 -0.87 -24.44
CA GLU A 348 -14.02 -1.88 -25.20
C GLU A 348 -12.52 -1.53 -25.31
N SER A 349 -12.21 -0.24 -25.46
CA SER A 349 -10.84 0.28 -25.45
C SER A 349 -10.09 0.01 -24.14
N ALA A 350 -10.78 0.03 -22.99
CA ALA A 350 -10.20 -0.27 -21.68
C ALA A 350 -9.82 -1.75 -21.57
N ARG A 351 -10.63 -2.63 -22.17
CA ARG A 351 -10.31 -4.06 -22.24
C ARG A 351 -9.09 -4.31 -23.12
N ALA A 352 -9.04 -3.74 -24.30
CA ALA A 352 -7.91 -3.88 -25.22
C ALA A 352 -6.60 -3.33 -24.60
N SER A 353 -6.70 -2.29 -23.76
CA SER A 353 -5.56 -1.69 -23.07
C SER A 353 -5.25 -2.31 -21.71
N GLY A 354 -5.97 -3.36 -21.27
CA GLY A 354 -5.81 -3.94 -19.93
C GLY A 354 -6.01 -2.92 -18.80
N THR A 355 -6.99 -2.03 -18.95
CA THR A 355 -7.30 -0.98 -17.99
C THR A 355 -8.56 -1.34 -17.23
N ILE A 356 -8.48 -1.44 -15.89
CA ILE A 356 -9.64 -1.55 -14.99
C ILE A 356 -9.96 -0.15 -14.49
N VAL A 357 -11.18 0.32 -14.75
CA VAL A 357 -11.66 1.63 -14.28
C VAL A 357 -12.11 1.48 -12.84
N TRP A 358 -11.48 2.16 -11.91
CA TRP A 358 -11.77 2.07 -10.46
C TRP A 358 -12.04 3.44 -9.83
N GLU A 359 -11.89 4.52 -10.59
CA GLU A 359 -12.15 5.88 -10.14
C GLU A 359 -13.57 6.31 -10.53
N CYS A 360 -14.34 6.64 -9.51
CA CYS A 360 -15.68 7.22 -9.68
C CYS A 360 -15.56 8.73 -9.86
N LEU A 361 -15.05 9.16 -10.99
CA LEU A 361 -15.06 10.57 -11.34
C LEU A 361 -16.50 11.00 -11.64
N SER A 362 -16.98 12.04 -10.95
CA SER A 362 -18.24 12.69 -11.34
C SER A 362 -18.08 13.37 -12.70
N ASP A 363 -19.17 13.67 -13.38
CA ASP A 363 -19.11 14.38 -14.65
C ASP A 363 -18.40 15.74 -14.53
N LEU A 364 -18.54 16.38 -13.36
CA LEU A 364 -17.80 17.60 -13.04
C LEU A 364 -16.30 17.37 -12.93
N ASP A 365 -15.87 16.25 -12.33
CA ASP A 365 -14.46 15.89 -12.26
C ASP A 365 -13.87 15.65 -13.66
N LYS A 366 -14.61 14.94 -14.52
CA LYS A 366 -14.23 14.72 -15.93
C LYS A 366 -14.10 16.04 -16.69
N THR A 367 -15.08 16.93 -16.55
CA THR A 367 -15.05 18.25 -17.20
C THR A 367 -13.85 19.07 -16.76
N ILE A 368 -13.50 19.08 -15.47
CA ILE A 368 -12.30 19.78 -14.97
C ILE A 368 -11.04 19.20 -15.59
N ILE A 369 -10.90 17.86 -15.60
CA ILE A 369 -9.75 17.17 -16.19
C ILE A 369 -9.64 17.48 -17.68
N GLU A 370 -10.73 17.40 -18.44
CA GLU A 370 -10.77 17.70 -19.88
C GLU A 370 -10.37 19.14 -20.18
N LYS A 371 -10.75 20.10 -19.34
CA LYS A 371 -10.32 21.50 -19.50
C LYS A 371 -8.81 21.69 -19.39
N LEU A 372 -8.15 20.96 -18.47
CA LEU A 372 -6.69 21.02 -18.38
C LEU A 372 -6.04 20.33 -19.58
N GLU A 373 -6.50 19.12 -19.92
CA GLU A 373 -5.93 18.34 -21.04
C GLU A 373 -6.12 19.05 -22.40
N SER A 374 -7.27 19.66 -22.64
CA SER A 374 -7.54 20.40 -23.87
C SER A 374 -6.64 21.63 -24.06
N ARG A 375 -6.05 22.13 -22.97
CA ARG A 375 -5.11 23.26 -23.00
C ARG A 375 -3.65 22.83 -22.93
N ARG A 376 -3.36 21.54 -23.00
CA ARG A 376 -2.00 21.02 -23.04
C ARG A 376 -1.27 21.56 -24.27
N HIS A 377 -0.23 22.33 -24.03
CA HIS A 377 0.69 22.81 -25.05
C HIS A 377 2.06 22.13 -24.90
N ASP A 378 2.49 21.90 -23.64
CA ASP A 378 3.76 21.27 -23.32
C ASP A 378 3.64 20.46 -22.02
N ASP A 379 4.72 19.79 -21.61
CA ASP A 379 4.84 19.03 -20.36
C ASP A 379 6.27 19.08 -19.80
N LEU A 380 6.55 18.29 -18.75
CA LEU A 380 7.87 18.27 -18.12
C LEU A 380 8.80 17.17 -18.65
N THR A 381 8.51 16.57 -19.80
CA THR A 381 9.31 15.46 -20.37
C THR A 381 10.76 15.90 -20.65
N HIS A 382 10.95 17.08 -21.16
CA HIS A 382 12.28 17.63 -21.52
C HIS A 382 13.00 18.32 -20.36
N SER A 383 12.37 18.46 -19.19
CA SER A 383 12.93 19.10 -18.02
C SER A 383 14.09 18.30 -17.38
N LEU A 384 14.97 18.99 -16.64
CA LEU A 384 16.07 18.35 -15.96
C LEU A 384 15.66 17.94 -14.53
N TRP A 385 16.12 16.78 -14.12
CA TRP A 385 15.71 16.15 -12.85
C TRP A 385 16.90 15.64 -12.09
N ALA A 386 16.90 15.85 -10.76
CA ALA A 386 17.90 15.26 -9.89
C ALA A 386 17.28 14.77 -8.57
N LEU A 387 17.83 13.68 -8.05
CA LEU A 387 17.53 13.19 -6.71
C LEU A 387 18.28 14.04 -5.68
N GLY A 388 17.65 14.34 -4.57
CA GLY A 388 18.33 14.90 -3.42
C GLY A 388 19.39 13.94 -2.85
N ILE A 389 20.34 14.46 -2.08
CA ILE A 389 21.48 13.73 -1.54
C ILE A 389 21.00 12.51 -0.71
N VAL A 390 21.50 11.33 -1.02
CA VAL A 390 21.39 10.12 -0.21
C VAL A 390 22.68 9.95 0.57
N THR A 391 22.69 10.32 1.83
CA THR A 391 23.92 10.34 2.64
C THR A 391 24.46 8.94 2.97
N GLY A 392 23.57 7.93 3.01
CA GLY A 392 23.85 6.58 3.54
C GLY A 392 23.77 6.50 5.07
N ASP A 393 24.07 7.59 5.79
CA ASP A 393 23.92 7.71 7.24
C ASP A 393 23.66 9.17 7.64
N ASN A 394 22.40 9.53 7.74
CA ASN A 394 22.01 10.89 8.13
C ASN A 394 22.46 11.26 9.55
N LYS A 395 22.56 10.27 10.48
CA LYS A 395 22.94 10.54 11.87
C LYS A 395 24.40 11.02 11.95
N LYS A 396 25.27 10.46 11.12
CA LYS A 396 26.69 10.83 11.08
C LYS A 396 26.96 12.08 10.26
N LYS A 397 26.29 12.24 9.10
CA LYS A 397 26.63 13.25 8.10
C LYS A 397 25.84 14.54 8.20
N VAL A 398 24.63 14.51 8.74
CA VAL A 398 23.81 15.72 8.94
C VAL A 398 24.02 16.25 10.35
N LYS A 399 24.52 17.46 10.46
CA LYS A 399 24.78 18.16 11.72
C LYS A 399 23.58 19.03 12.09
N LYS A 400 23.38 19.24 13.40
CA LYS A 400 22.32 20.10 13.95
C LYS A 400 22.76 21.52 14.20
N GLU A 401 24.06 21.72 14.31
CA GLU A 401 24.68 23.01 14.56
C GLU A 401 25.53 23.41 13.35
N TRP A 402 25.56 24.69 13.08
CA TRP A 402 26.38 25.23 12.03
C TRP A 402 27.87 25.22 12.44
N ALA A 403 28.74 24.93 11.52
CA ALA A 403 30.17 25.05 11.65
C ALA A 403 30.78 25.45 10.29
N SER A 404 32.00 25.98 10.30
CA SER A 404 32.71 26.36 9.08
C SER A 404 32.81 25.15 8.11
N GLY A 405 32.56 25.36 6.83
CA GLY A 405 32.56 24.32 5.81
C GLY A 405 31.27 23.50 5.74
N LEU A 406 30.23 23.84 6.52
CA LEU A 406 28.92 23.24 6.43
C LEU A 406 27.93 24.17 5.71
N GLU A 407 27.10 23.57 4.87
CA GLU A 407 26.00 24.25 4.16
C GLU A 407 24.62 23.79 4.69
N PRO A 408 23.63 24.70 4.71
CA PRO A 408 22.27 24.33 5.04
C PRO A 408 21.73 23.26 4.08
N VAL A 409 21.10 22.20 4.61
CA VAL A 409 20.48 21.15 3.80
C VAL A 409 19.01 20.97 4.17
N TYR A 410 18.17 20.79 3.16
CA TYR A 410 16.73 20.79 3.28
C TYR A 410 16.16 19.38 3.05
N MET A 411 15.19 19.00 3.87
CA MET A 411 14.42 17.76 3.73
C MET A 411 13.04 18.08 3.18
N GLY A 412 12.28 17.06 2.75
CA GLY A 412 10.92 17.24 2.26
C GLY A 412 10.00 18.03 3.20
N ARG A 413 10.17 17.88 4.53
CA ARG A 413 9.38 18.63 5.52
C ARG A 413 9.60 20.14 5.51
N GLN A 414 10.75 20.63 5.06
CA GLN A 414 11.02 22.06 4.91
C GLN A 414 10.58 22.62 3.55
N VAL A 415 10.18 21.78 2.62
CA VAL A 415 9.62 22.24 1.34
C VAL A 415 8.18 22.67 1.56
N SER A 416 7.89 23.95 1.42
CA SER A 416 6.54 24.53 1.44
C SER A 416 6.23 25.16 0.09
N PRO A 417 4.96 25.44 -0.23
CA PRO A 417 4.65 26.15 -1.46
C PRO A 417 5.49 27.40 -1.60
N PHE A 418 6.21 27.51 -2.72
CA PHE A 418 7.05 28.62 -3.17
C PHE A 418 8.35 28.89 -2.38
N LYS A 419 8.51 28.37 -1.16
CA LYS A 419 9.69 28.66 -0.33
C LYS A 419 10.15 27.45 0.47
N LEU A 420 11.45 27.44 0.79
CA LEU A 420 12.03 26.56 1.78
C LEU A 420 11.89 27.17 3.17
N GLN A 421 11.37 26.41 4.12
CA GLN A 421 11.28 26.79 5.53
C GLN A 421 12.69 26.76 6.17
N HIS A 422 12.83 27.45 7.30
CA HIS A 422 14.08 27.42 8.06
C HIS A 422 14.54 25.98 8.35
N THR A 423 15.84 25.73 8.22
CA THR A 423 16.46 24.46 8.56
C THR A 423 17.55 24.64 9.62
N THR A 424 17.63 23.69 10.54
CA THR A 424 18.72 23.52 11.51
C THR A 424 19.57 22.30 11.16
N SER A 425 19.58 21.92 9.89
CA SER A 425 20.33 20.77 9.38
C SER A 425 21.39 21.26 8.41
N TYR A 426 22.62 20.81 8.64
CA TYR A 426 23.80 21.26 7.89
C TYR A 426 24.59 20.04 7.42
N ILE A 427 25.27 20.16 6.27
CA ILE A 427 26.06 19.08 5.69
C ILE A 427 27.35 19.65 5.04
N SER A 428 28.45 18.93 5.12
CA SER A 428 29.60 19.17 4.28
C SER A 428 29.34 18.57 2.91
N PHE A 429 29.32 19.38 1.84
CA PHE A 429 29.02 18.91 0.50
C PHE A 429 30.25 18.31 -0.14
N ILE A 430 30.49 17.03 0.10
CA ILE A 430 31.56 16.23 -0.49
C ILE A 430 30.91 15.03 -1.18
N PRO A 431 30.58 15.14 -2.49
CA PRO A 431 29.79 14.13 -3.23
C PRO A 431 30.30 12.70 -3.09
N GLU A 432 31.61 12.49 -3.07
CA GLU A 432 32.28 11.19 -3.00
C GLU A 432 31.99 10.45 -1.68
N THR A 433 31.65 11.19 -0.64
CA THR A 433 31.34 10.61 0.68
C THR A 433 29.90 10.14 0.78
N PHE A 434 29.00 10.56 -0.11
CA PHE A 434 27.59 10.21 -0.07
C PHE A 434 27.34 8.85 -0.70
N GLN A 435 26.28 8.18 -0.26
CA GLN A 435 25.85 6.92 -0.85
C GLN A 435 25.41 7.15 -2.30
N GLN A 436 24.74 8.32 -2.54
CA GLN A 436 24.28 8.73 -3.86
C GLN A 436 24.13 10.24 -3.87
N CYS A 437 24.67 10.89 -4.90
CA CYS A 437 24.58 12.30 -5.12
C CYS A 437 24.38 12.57 -6.61
N ALA A 438 23.52 13.51 -6.95
CA ALA A 438 23.41 14.02 -8.31
C ALA A 438 24.64 14.90 -8.65
N ARG A 439 24.79 15.25 -9.91
CA ARG A 439 25.84 16.18 -10.35
C ARG A 439 25.69 17.52 -9.63
N GLU A 440 26.82 18.12 -9.28
CA GLU A 440 26.83 19.36 -8.52
C GLU A 440 26.08 20.50 -9.23
N GLU A 441 26.17 20.58 -10.57
CA GLU A 441 25.48 21.61 -11.36
C GLU A 441 23.95 21.61 -11.12
N MET A 442 23.37 20.46 -10.79
CA MET A 442 21.93 20.37 -10.47
C MET A 442 21.60 21.07 -9.16
N PHE A 443 22.49 20.96 -8.15
CA PHE A 443 22.33 21.68 -6.89
C PHE A 443 22.67 23.16 -7.04
N ARG A 444 23.68 23.49 -7.85
CA ARG A 444 24.18 24.84 -8.07
C ARG A 444 23.49 25.60 -9.22
N ALA A 445 22.43 25.04 -9.77
CA ALA A 445 21.66 25.73 -10.77
C ALA A 445 21.18 27.10 -10.26
N PRO A 446 21.29 28.19 -11.08
CA PRO A 446 20.92 29.54 -10.66
C PRO A 446 19.43 29.67 -10.31
N GLU A 447 18.58 28.90 -10.95
CA GLU A 447 17.18 28.79 -10.66
C GLU A 447 16.74 27.33 -10.78
N LYS A 448 15.98 26.85 -9.79
CA LYS A 448 15.39 25.51 -9.79
C LYS A 448 14.16 25.42 -8.90
N LEU A 449 13.43 24.34 -9.03
CA LEU A 449 12.39 23.94 -8.09
C LEU A 449 12.89 22.79 -7.23
N ILE A 450 12.58 22.84 -5.95
CA ILE A 450 12.80 21.74 -5.02
C ILE A 450 11.40 21.25 -4.60
N TYR A 451 11.08 19.98 -4.88
CA TYR A 451 9.77 19.44 -4.59
C TYR A 451 9.82 18.34 -3.54
N ARG A 452 8.74 18.25 -2.75
CA ARG A 452 8.57 17.23 -1.72
C ARG A 452 8.30 15.88 -2.38
N PHE A 453 9.07 14.85 -2.00
CA PHE A 453 8.90 13.51 -2.57
C PHE A 453 7.71 12.76 -1.96
N ILE A 454 7.48 12.89 -0.64
CA ILE A 454 6.34 12.26 0.05
C ILE A 454 5.28 13.34 0.25
N ALA A 455 4.30 13.36 -0.63
CA ALA A 455 3.15 14.25 -0.60
C ALA A 455 2.04 13.68 -1.49
N LYS A 456 0.79 14.07 -1.22
CA LYS A 456 -0.39 13.67 -2.00
C LYS A 456 -0.45 14.33 -3.37
N TYR A 457 0.12 15.52 -3.49
CA TYR A 457 0.18 16.34 -4.70
C TYR A 457 1.50 17.13 -4.73
N PRO A 458 1.88 17.77 -5.85
CA PRO A 458 3.10 18.54 -5.95
C PRO A 458 3.13 19.68 -4.93
N ILE A 459 4.18 19.74 -4.12
CA ILE A 459 4.51 20.89 -3.27
C ILE A 459 5.92 21.31 -3.65
N VAL A 460 6.06 22.48 -4.26
CA VAL A 460 7.33 22.93 -4.82
C VAL A 460 7.77 24.27 -4.23
N ALA A 461 9.04 24.35 -3.85
CA ALA A 461 9.71 25.60 -3.50
C ALA A 461 10.53 26.09 -4.69
N TYR A 462 10.49 27.39 -4.96
CA TYR A 462 11.41 28.04 -5.89
C TYR A 462 12.71 28.37 -5.19
N ASP A 463 13.83 27.98 -5.76
CA ASP A 463 15.16 28.22 -5.22
C ASP A 463 16.08 28.90 -6.27
N ASN A 464 16.64 30.05 -5.86
CA ASN A 464 17.66 30.81 -6.58
C ASN A 464 18.89 31.08 -5.71
N GLN A 465 19.08 30.27 -4.65
CA GLN A 465 20.20 30.40 -3.71
C GLN A 465 21.06 29.14 -3.67
N GLN A 466 20.93 28.27 -4.70
CA GLN A 466 21.77 27.08 -4.86
C GLN A 466 21.75 26.12 -3.66
N ARG A 467 20.58 26.01 -2.99
CA ARG A 467 20.40 25.23 -1.76
C ARG A 467 20.46 23.73 -2.01
N LEU A 468 21.00 23.02 -1.03
CA LEU A 468 21.11 21.56 -1.03
C LEU A 468 19.86 20.89 -0.46
N CYS A 469 19.48 19.72 -0.98
CA CYS A 469 18.39 18.93 -0.42
C CYS A 469 18.76 17.46 -0.26
N LEU A 470 18.15 16.79 0.74
CA LEU A 470 18.24 15.34 0.93
C LEU A 470 17.13 14.64 0.13
N ASN A 471 17.27 13.34 -0.05
CA ASN A 471 16.41 12.47 -0.88
C ASN A 471 14.91 12.39 -0.49
N SER A 472 14.48 13.07 0.56
CA SER A 472 13.04 13.32 0.83
C SER A 472 12.51 14.53 0.05
N ALA A 473 13.39 15.26 -0.64
CA ALA A 473 13.10 16.29 -1.60
C ALA A 473 13.95 16.09 -2.86
N ASN A 474 13.42 16.45 -4.03
CA ASN A 474 14.09 16.29 -5.31
C ASN A 474 14.13 17.61 -6.07
N ILE A 475 15.00 17.68 -7.06
CA ILE A 475 15.23 18.88 -7.89
C ILE A 475 14.52 18.70 -9.24
N LEU A 476 13.89 19.78 -9.68
CA LEU A 476 13.31 19.95 -11.00
C LEU A 476 13.77 21.30 -11.56
N ILE A 477 14.39 21.29 -12.74
CA ILE A 477 14.63 22.49 -13.53
C ILE A 477 13.69 22.41 -14.72
N PRO A 478 12.54 23.10 -14.67
CA PRO A 478 11.54 23.02 -15.72
C PRO A 478 12.06 23.60 -17.04
N LEU A 479 11.80 22.89 -18.14
CA LEU A 479 11.97 23.37 -19.51
C LEU A 479 10.62 23.20 -20.21
N VAL A 480 9.76 24.21 -20.06
CA VAL A 480 8.41 24.25 -20.64
C VAL A 480 8.34 25.46 -21.56
N ASP A 481 7.93 25.24 -22.81
CA ASP A 481 7.91 26.30 -23.80
C ASP A 481 7.02 27.48 -23.41
N GLY A 482 7.60 28.69 -23.45
CA GLY A 482 6.90 29.93 -23.12
C GLY A 482 6.59 30.16 -21.65
N LEU A 483 7.09 29.32 -20.72
CA LEU A 483 6.88 29.46 -19.28
C LEU A 483 8.22 29.70 -18.52
N SER A 484 8.23 30.69 -17.63
CA SER A 484 9.31 30.85 -16.65
C SER A 484 9.22 29.76 -15.56
N ILE A 485 10.36 29.44 -14.92
CA ILE A 485 10.41 28.48 -13.79
C ILE A 485 9.45 28.89 -12.68
N LYS A 486 9.28 30.19 -12.43
CA LYS A 486 8.31 30.71 -11.44
C LYS A 486 6.86 30.41 -11.87
N SER A 487 6.52 30.57 -13.15
CA SER A 487 5.17 30.26 -13.62
C SER A 487 4.85 28.76 -13.54
N VAL A 488 5.82 27.90 -13.80
CA VAL A 488 5.68 26.45 -13.54
C VAL A 488 5.45 26.18 -12.06
N ALA A 489 6.21 26.84 -11.17
CA ALA A 489 5.98 26.74 -9.71
C ALA A 489 4.59 27.23 -9.29
N ALA A 490 4.08 28.30 -9.93
CA ALA A 490 2.75 28.83 -9.69
C ALA A 490 1.66 27.80 -10.05
N LEU A 491 1.77 27.19 -11.23
CA LEU A 491 0.83 26.17 -11.68
C LEU A 491 0.88 24.94 -10.77
N LEU A 492 2.06 24.39 -10.49
CA LEU A 492 2.23 23.20 -9.66
C LEU A 492 1.74 23.36 -8.21
N ASN A 493 1.77 24.58 -7.65
CA ASN A 493 1.26 24.88 -6.31
C ASN A 493 -0.17 25.44 -6.30
N SER A 494 -0.87 25.47 -7.43
CA SER A 494 -2.26 25.90 -7.48
C SER A 494 -3.21 24.79 -7.06
N SER A 495 -4.35 25.15 -6.48
CA SER A 495 -5.44 24.23 -6.10
C SER A 495 -5.91 23.39 -7.28
N LEU A 496 -5.93 23.94 -8.49
CA LEU A 496 -6.31 23.22 -9.71
C LEU A 496 -5.34 22.08 -10.05
N TYR A 497 -4.02 22.32 -9.98
CA TYR A 497 -3.02 21.29 -10.25
C TYR A 497 -2.93 20.26 -9.12
N HIS A 498 -3.14 20.67 -7.85
CA HIS A 498 -3.28 19.74 -6.73
C HIS A 498 -4.45 18.80 -6.93
N TYR A 499 -5.61 19.34 -7.31
CA TYR A 499 -6.81 18.58 -7.61
C TYR A 499 -6.58 17.61 -8.78
N TYR A 500 -6.10 18.12 -9.93
CA TYR A 500 -5.83 17.31 -11.12
C TYR A 500 -4.84 16.19 -10.82
N TYR A 501 -3.72 16.50 -10.16
CA TYR A 501 -2.71 15.50 -9.79
C TYR A 501 -3.30 14.39 -8.92
N SER A 502 -4.07 14.77 -7.92
CA SER A 502 -4.66 13.82 -6.99
C SER A 502 -5.73 12.93 -7.63
N MET A 503 -6.46 13.44 -8.63
CA MET A 503 -7.43 12.66 -9.40
C MET A 503 -6.73 11.66 -10.35
N LYS A 504 -5.60 12.04 -10.92
CA LYS A 504 -4.86 11.20 -11.87
C LYS A 504 -3.84 10.27 -11.20
N PHE A 505 -3.27 10.66 -10.07
CA PHE A 505 -2.14 9.98 -9.42
C PHE A 505 -2.36 9.88 -7.91
N PRO A 506 -3.21 8.98 -7.45
CA PRO A 506 -3.57 8.88 -6.03
C PRO A 506 -2.49 8.24 -5.14
N ASP A 507 -1.22 8.35 -5.51
CA ASP A 507 -0.07 7.91 -4.72
C ASP A 507 0.34 8.92 -3.65
N ILE A 508 0.93 8.42 -2.54
CA ILE A 508 1.53 9.26 -1.48
C ILE A 508 2.94 9.75 -1.84
N LYS A 509 3.39 9.51 -3.08
CA LYS A 509 4.70 9.92 -3.58
C LYS A 509 4.54 10.72 -4.85
N VAL A 510 5.17 11.88 -4.87
CA VAL A 510 5.25 12.70 -6.07
C VAL A 510 6.38 12.17 -6.95
N LEU A 511 6.02 11.33 -7.92
CA LEU A 511 6.97 10.66 -8.81
C LEU A 511 7.28 11.54 -10.03
N LYS A 512 8.53 11.47 -10.52
CA LYS A 512 8.93 12.13 -11.79
C LYS A 512 7.99 11.78 -12.94
N GLY A 513 7.69 10.48 -13.13
CA GLY A 513 6.84 10.03 -14.24
C GLY A 513 5.40 10.55 -14.18
N ASN A 514 4.89 10.88 -12.98
CA ASN A 514 3.58 11.51 -12.79
C ASN A 514 3.66 13.01 -13.12
N LEU A 515 4.71 13.68 -12.64
CA LEU A 515 4.92 15.11 -12.92
C LEU A 515 5.11 15.37 -14.42
N GLN A 516 5.79 14.49 -15.14
CA GLN A 516 5.99 14.58 -16.59
C GLN A 516 4.68 14.49 -17.39
N GLN A 517 3.61 13.95 -16.82
CA GLN A 517 2.31 13.84 -17.48
C GLN A 517 1.40 15.05 -17.25
N LEU A 518 1.82 16.00 -16.41
CA LEU A 518 1.01 17.20 -16.17
C LEU A 518 0.93 18.09 -17.41
N PRO A 519 -0.26 18.57 -17.77
CA PRO A 519 -0.44 19.46 -18.90
C PRO A 519 -0.06 20.89 -18.54
N PHE A 520 0.75 21.54 -19.36
CA PHE A 520 1.06 22.96 -19.22
C PHE A 520 0.46 23.76 -20.39
N PRO A 521 -0.26 24.87 -20.12
CA PRO A 521 -0.89 25.66 -21.15
C PRO A 521 0.11 26.61 -21.80
N LYS A 522 -0.18 27.03 -23.04
CA LYS A 522 0.53 28.17 -23.63
C LYS A 522 0.09 29.45 -22.95
N LEU A 523 1.04 30.18 -22.36
CA LEU A 523 0.78 31.46 -21.70
C LEU A 523 1.17 32.64 -22.61
N THR A 524 0.42 33.74 -22.48
CA THR A 524 0.89 35.02 -23.01
C THR A 524 1.99 35.57 -22.09
N ALA A 525 2.89 36.39 -22.62
CA ALA A 525 3.94 37.05 -21.83
C ALA A 525 3.38 37.83 -20.61
N ARG A 526 2.14 38.37 -20.74
CA ARG A 526 1.46 39.05 -19.63
C ARG A 526 1.03 38.08 -18.53
N GLN A 527 0.54 36.91 -18.90
CA GLN A 527 0.14 35.87 -17.94
C GLN A 527 1.35 35.29 -17.21
N ASP A 528 2.41 34.94 -17.96
CA ASP A 528 3.67 34.45 -17.37
C ASP A 528 4.25 35.46 -16.37
N LYS A 529 4.35 36.74 -16.76
CA LYS A 529 4.83 37.81 -15.88
C LYS A 529 3.95 38.00 -14.65
N LYS A 530 2.61 37.83 -14.78
CA LYS A 530 1.66 37.90 -13.64
C LYS A 530 1.92 36.78 -12.66
N LEU A 531 1.99 35.52 -13.11
CA LEU A 531 2.26 34.36 -12.25
C LEU A 531 3.62 34.45 -11.58
N SER A 532 4.65 34.82 -12.34
CA SER A 532 6.02 34.99 -11.83
C SER A 532 6.11 36.04 -10.72
N ARG A 533 5.39 37.18 -10.83
CA ARG A 533 5.32 38.20 -9.78
C ARG A 533 4.62 37.68 -8.52
N MET A 534 3.55 36.89 -8.68
CA MET A 534 2.84 36.27 -7.55
C MET A 534 3.78 35.36 -6.77
N VAL A 535 4.59 34.51 -7.44
CA VAL A 535 5.58 33.64 -6.76
C VAL A 535 6.58 34.48 -5.98
N THR A 536 7.08 35.58 -6.55
CA THR A 536 8.00 36.49 -5.85
C THR A 536 7.34 37.11 -4.61
N SER A 537 6.06 37.49 -4.70
CA SER A 537 5.30 37.98 -3.56
C SER A 537 5.12 36.94 -2.45
N PHE A 538 4.92 35.67 -2.79
CA PHE A 538 4.84 34.58 -1.80
C PHE A 538 6.13 34.38 -1.01
N GLN A 539 7.29 34.65 -1.63
CA GLN A 539 8.58 34.51 -0.95
C GLN A 539 8.78 35.59 0.11
N SER A 540 8.21 36.77 -0.08
CA SER A 540 8.40 37.97 0.78
C SER A 540 7.25 38.24 1.73
N SER A 541 6.04 37.69 1.50
CA SER A 541 4.84 38.07 2.23
C SER A 541 4.54 37.15 3.43
N GLY A 542 3.95 37.75 4.50
CA GLY A 542 3.44 37.05 5.67
C GLY A 542 1.94 36.65 5.59
N ARG A 543 1.30 36.78 4.41
CA ARG A 543 -0.13 36.45 4.22
C ARG A 543 -0.35 35.35 3.18
N PRO A 544 -0.06 34.07 3.49
CA PRO A 544 -0.09 33.00 2.52
C PRO A 544 -1.50 32.74 1.92
N GLU A 545 -2.56 32.81 2.72
CA GLU A 545 -3.92 32.47 2.26
C GLU A 545 -4.50 33.47 1.24
N ALA A 546 -4.32 34.78 1.47
CA ALA A 546 -4.80 35.80 0.53
C ALA A 546 -4.09 35.70 -0.82
N ASN A 547 -2.79 35.42 -0.79
CA ASN A 547 -1.99 35.21 -1.99
C ASN A 547 -2.40 33.93 -2.73
N GLN A 548 -2.69 32.83 -2.01
CA GLN A 548 -3.13 31.58 -2.62
C GLN A 548 -4.45 31.77 -3.37
N ARG A 549 -5.44 32.44 -2.77
CA ARG A 549 -6.73 32.73 -3.44
C ARG A 549 -6.53 33.55 -4.73
N ALA A 550 -5.64 34.54 -4.69
CA ALA A 550 -5.33 35.35 -5.87
C ALA A 550 -4.67 34.55 -6.98
N LEU A 551 -3.75 33.64 -6.61
CA LEU A 551 -3.11 32.71 -7.54
C LEU A 551 -4.14 31.77 -8.17
N ASP A 552 -4.94 31.11 -7.34
CA ASP A 552 -5.95 30.15 -7.83
C ASP A 552 -6.93 30.82 -8.78
N LYS A 553 -7.38 32.03 -8.46
CA LYS A 553 -8.21 32.82 -9.39
C LYS A 553 -7.49 33.05 -10.73
N ALA A 554 -6.22 33.42 -10.72
CA ALA A 554 -5.47 33.64 -11.95
C ALA A 554 -5.30 32.35 -12.78
N VAL A 555 -5.12 31.20 -12.10
CA VAL A 555 -5.04 29.90 -12.76
C VAL A 555 -6.42 29.44 -13.28
N TYR A 556 -7.49 29.63 -12.50
CA TYR A 556 -8.84 29.32 -12.94
C TYR A 556 -9.24 30.11 -14.20
N ASP A 557 -8.86 31.39 -14.26
CA ASP A 557 -9.09 32.22 -15.46
C ASP A 557 -8.36 31.64 -16.69
N ILE A 558 -7.13 31.11 -16.55
CA ILE A 558 -6.37 30.50 -17.63
C ILE A 558 -7.08 29.26 -18.18
N PHE A 559 -7.68 28.44 -17.30
CA PHE A 559 -8.33 27.18 -17.69
C PHE A 559 -9.85 27.29 -17.87
N ASN A 560 -10.43 28.48 -17.75
CA ASN A 560 -11.89 28.74 -17.83
C ASN A 560 -12.67 27.87 -16.82
N ILE A 561 -12.17 27.79 -15.57
CA ILE A 561 -12.82 27.03 -14.49
C ILE A 561 -14.02 27.82 -13.96
N THR A 562 -15.21 27.23 -14.06
CA THR A 562 -16.49 27.86 -13.64
C THR A 562 -16.61 27.93 -12.13
N PRO A 563 -17.51 28.78 -11.57
CA PRO A 563 -17.71 28.87 -10.12
C PRO A 563 -18.07 27.53 -9.46
N SER A 564 -18.89 26.68 -10.10
CA SER A 564 -19.24 25.36 -9.57
C SER A 564 -18.05 24.41 -9.51
N GLU A 565 -17.17 24.44 -10.52
CA GLU A 565 -15.92 23.68 -10.55
C GLU A 565 -14.93 24.20 -9.49
N GLN A 566 -14.86 25.51 -9.27
CA GLN A 566 -14.03 26.12 -8.21
C GLN A 566 -14.47 25.65 -6.82
N ILE A 567 -15.76 25.59 -6.55
CA ILE A 567 -16.32 25.07 -5.29
C ILE A 567 -15.88 23.61 -5.11
N LYS A 568 -16.02 22.79 -6.13
CA LYS A 568 -15.62 21.38 -6.09
C LYS A 568 -14.13 21.21 -5.75
N ILE A 569 -13.26 21.99 -6.37
CA ILE A 569 -11.80 21.98 -6.12
C ILE A 569 -11.51 22.41 -4.67
N GLN A 570 -12.16 23.45 -4.17
CA GLN A 570 -11.98 23.96 -2.80
C GLN A 570 -12.47 22.97 -1.75
N GLU A 571 -13.61 22.32 -1.96
CA GLU A 571 -14.11 21.24 -1.08
C GLU A 571 -13.12 20.08 -1.00
N TYR A 572 -12.52 19.70 -2.12
CA TYR A 572 -11.49 18.66 -2.15
C TYR A 572 -10.28 19.06 -1.30
N GLU A 573 -9.79 20.29 -1.41
CA GLU A 573 -8.67 20.77 -0.61
C GLU A 573 -8.97 20.76 0.88
N LYS A 574 -10.11 21.29 1.32
CA LYS A 574 -10.52 21.29 2.74
C LYS A 574 -10.50 19.87 3.32
N ASN A 575 -11.13 18.93 2.64
CA ASN A 575 -11.15 17.52 3.06
C ASN A 575 -9.77 16.85 3.05
N SER A 576 -8.82 17.40 2.30
CA SER A 576 -7.44 16.89 2.22
C SER A 576 -6.54 17.40 3.33
N TYR A 577 -6.79 18.62 3.86
CA TYR A 577 -6.04 19.20 4.99
C TYR A 577 -6.36 18.50 6.32
N ASP A 578 -7.62 18.15 6.58
CA ASP A 578 -8.05 17.50 7.84
C ASP A 578 -7.39 16.10 8.03
N VAL A 579 -7.07 15.41 6.95
CA VAL A 579 -6.37 14.11 7.00
C VAL A 579 -4.87 14.27 7.27
N HIS A 580 -4.26 15.40 6.90
CA HIS A 580 -2.83 15.63 7.07
C HIS A 580 -2.43 15.94 8.52
N ASP A 581 -3.22 16.73 9.24
CA ASP A 581 -2.94 17.09 10.64
C ASP A 581 -3.14 15.91 11.59
N SER A 582 -4.10 15.03 11.32
CA SER A 582 -4.32 13.81 12.12
C SER A 582 -3.21 12.75 11.91
N ALA A 583 -2.67 12.60 10.71
CA ALA A 583 -1.64 11.60 10.40
C ALA A 583 -0.23 11.99 10.92
N PHE A 584 0.09 13.29 11.01
CA PHE A 584 1.40 13.77 11.49
C PHE A 584 1.37 14.27 12.93
N GLY A 585 0.25 14.72 13.46
CA GLY A 585 0.07 15.11 14.86
C GLY A 585 0.20 13.95 15.86
N GLY A 586 -0.14 12.74 15.44
CA GLY A 586 0.00 11.52 16.26
C GLY A 586 1.44 11.08 16.54
N MET A 587 2.40 11.46 15.71
CA MET A 587 3.82 11.10 15.91
C MET A 587 4.56 12.03 16.89
N GLN A 588 4.09 13.24 17.12
CA GLN A 588 4.73 14.18 18.08
C GLN A 588 4.22 14.01 19.51
N ARG A 589 3.00 13.51 19.76
CA ARG A 589 2.44 13.34 21.11
C ARG A 589 2.93 12.10 21.87
N ARG A 590 3.62 11.14 21.23
CA ARG A 590 4.15 9.93 21.89
C ARG A 590 5.61 10.02 22.37
N ARG A 591 6.25 11.20 22.33
CA ARG A 591 7.62 11.41 22.82
C ARG A 591 7.75 12.23 24.11
N HIS A 592 6.65 12.66 24.72
CA HIS A 592 6.66 13.36 26.02
C HIS A 592 5.67 12.69 26.96
N GLY A 593 6.06 11.56 27.52
CA GLY A 593 5.29 10.88 28.56
C GLY A 593 6.05 9.69 29.08
N THR A 594 7.14 9.94 29.78
CA THR A 594 7.70 9.14 30.88
C THR A 594 8.86 9.93 31.48
N THR A 595 8.56 10.78 32.42
CA THR A 595 9.35 11.12 33.59
C THR A 595 8.33 11.42 34.69
N ASP A 596 8.11 10.44 35.51
CA ASP A 596 8.14 10.39 36.96
C ASP A 596 7.68 9.00 37.40
#